data_1979cef6446f69794105b1f9ee032955
#
_entry.id   1979cef6446f69794105b1f9ee032955
#
_cell.length_a   1.000
_cell.length_b   1.000
_cell.length_c   1.000
_cell.angle_alpha   90.00
_cell.angle_beta   90.00
_cell.angle_gamma   90.00
#
_symmetry.space_group_name_H-M   'P 1'
#
loop_
_entity.id
_entity.type
_entity.pdbx_description
1 polymer ?
#
loop_
_entity_poly.entity_id
_entity_poly.type
_entity_poly.pdbx_seq_one_letter_code
_entity_poly.pdbx_strand_id
1 'polypeptide(L)'
;MRKIYAALMTAMLVCVGCEWHFTSSDDDAEGTFVVERYDRIESLYLTTGDFSALQQMKTGYPQQTRALIEDVLKIGEVNDPEINSKFLDFYQDTILQALIMSVEQEFANIDDVNKELQASFQRLQQMMPGLELPQVYAQIGSLDQSIIVGNGMLGISLDKYLGTDYPLYLREDYGYTEKQRSMMTRQYIVPDCIGFYLLGLYPMPTDRKLSQVERDLHIGKVQWVVNQALGRRLFNTVFTRTVERYMKKHPTVSVEQLLKNNNYKDIR
;
A
#
# COMPACT_ATOMS: atom_id res chain seq x y z
N MET A 1 76.44 -30.76 1.26
CA MET A 1 75.67 -31.71 0.47
C MET A 1 74.28 -31.91 1.10
N ARG A 2 73.31 -31.86 0.31
CA ARG A 2 71.86 -32.05 0.47
C ARG A 2 71.06 -30.86 0.96
N LYS A 3 70.47 -30.22 -0.01
CA LYS A 3 69.43 -29.21 0.09
C LYS A 3 68.12 -29.87 0.53
N ILE A 4 67.47 -29.32 1.57
CA ILE A 4 66.08 -29.68 1.91
C ILE A 4 65.25 -28.44 1.62
N TYR A 5 64.41 -28.54 0.59
CA TYR A 5 63.42 -27.52 0.26
C TYR A 5 62.25 -27.67 1.23
N ALA A 6 62.06 -26.69 2.10
CA ALA A 6 60.83 -26.55 2.88
C ALA A 6 59.82 -25.82 2.00
N ALA A 7 58.82 -26.54 1.53
CA ALA A 7 57.67 -25.96 0.85
C ALA A 7 56.77 -25.28 1.88
N LEU A 8 56.72 -23.94 1.84
CA LEU A 8 55.81 -23.12 2.61
C LEU A 8 54.43 -23.20 1.93
N MET A 9 53.57 -24.02 2.49
CA MET A 9 52.18 -24.11 2.07
C MET A 9 51.40 -22.97 2.73
N THR A 10 51.23 -21.87 2.01
CA THR A 10 50.40 -20.73 2.44
C THR A 10 48.95 -21.16 2.32
N ALA A 11 48.32 -21.52 3.44
CA ALA A 11 46.90 -21.73 3.51
C ALA A 11 46.19 -20.37 3.42
N MET A 12 45.65 -20.07 2.25
CA MET A 12 44.78 -18.92 2.00
C MET A 12 43.43 -19.21 2.64
N LEU A 13 43.21 -18.68 3.82
CA LEU A 13 41.90 -18.64 4.48
C LEU A 13 40.99 -17.72 3.63
N VAL A 14 40.19 -18.33 2.78
CA VAL A 14 39.08 -17.66 2.13
C VAL A 14 37.99 -17.52 3.20
N CYS A 15 37.91 -16.32 3.80
CA CYS A 15 36.75 -15.92 4.55
C CYS A 15 35.58 -15.79 3.57
N VAL A 16 34.78 -16.85 3.45
CA VAL A 16 33.47 -16.76 2.82
C VAL A 16 32.61 -15.97 3.81
N GLY A 17 32.52 -14.67 3.58
CA GLY A 17 31.50 -13.84 4.19
C GLY A 17 30.14 -14.40 3.72
N CYS A 18 29.42 -15.02 4.63
CA CYS A 18 27.99 -15.23 4.41
C CYS A 18 27.32 -13.86 4.40
N GLU A 19 27.23 -13.24 3.23
CA GLU A 19 26.18 -12.28 2.98
C GLU A 19 24.88 -13.08 3.05
N TRP A 20 24.15 -12.86 4.11
CA TRP A 20 22.75 -13.27 4.17
C TRP A 20 21.98 -12.35 3.22
N HIS A 21 22.08 -12.64 1.93
CA HIS A 21 21.01 -12.32 1.03
C HIS A 21 19.80 -13.12 1.49
N PHE A 22 18.79 -12.44 1.99
CA PHE A 22 17.44 -12.96 1.92
C PHE A 22 17.14 -13.08 0.42
N THR A 23 17.53 -14.19 -0.17
CA THR A 23 17.01 -14.61 -1.45
C THR A 23 15.54 -14.90 -1.20
N SER A 24 14.67 -13.99 -1.65
CA SER A 24 13.37 -14.44 -2.12
C SER A 24 13.63 -15.70 -2.95
N SER A 25 12.99 -16.80 -2.56
CA SER A 25 13.04 -18.06 -3.28
C SER A 25 12.85 -17.78 -4.77
N ASP A 26 13.92 -18.00 -5.55
CA ASP A 26 13.88 -18.09 -6.99
C ASP A 26 13.04 -19.32 -7.36
N ASP A 27 11.75 -19.09 -7.49
CA ASP A 27 10.90 -19.80 -8.41
C ASP A 27 10.47 -18.78 -9.44
N ASP A 28 11.16 -18.81 -10.58
CA ASP A 28 10.97 -17.98 -11.74
C ASP A 28 9.53 -18.03 -12.25
N ALA A 29 8.73 -17.04 -11.81
CA ALA A 29 7.57 -16.59 -12.54
C ALA A 29 7.77 -15.09 -12.78
N GLU A 30 7.99 -14.72 -14.04
CA GLU A 30 8.07 -13.34 -14.51
C GLU A 30 7.08 -12.46 -13.75
N GLY A 31 7.61 -11.56 -12.88
CA GLY A 31 6.84 -10.43 -12.38
C GLY A 31 5.73 -10.73 -11.35
N THR A 32 5.96 -11.61 -10.39
CA THR A 32 4.99 -11.78 -9.29
C THR A 32 4.91 -10.48 -8.47
N PHE A 33 3.75 -9.83 -8.50
CA PHE A 33 3.48 -8.64 -7.72
C PHE A 33 3.20 -9.06 -6.26
N VAL A 34 4.06 -8.66 -5.32
CA VAL A 34 3.97 -9.04 -3.91
C VAL A 34 3.93 -7.81 -3.05
N VAL A 35 3.02 -7.77 -2.09
CA VAL A 35 2.96 -6.74 -1.05
C VAL A 35 4.07 -6.99 -0.05
N GLU A 36 4.99 -6.04 0.10
CA GLU A 36 6.04 -6.08 1.11
C GLU A 36 5.46 -6.01 2.52
N ARG A 37 5.85 -6.94 3.39
CA ARG A 37 5.30 -7.08 4.74
C ARG A 37 6.08 -6.21 5.76
N TYR A 38 6.12 -4.89 5.52
CA TYR A 38 6.70 -3.95 6.47
C TYR A 38 5.94 -3.95 7.81
N ASP A 39 4.62 -4.18 7.80
CA ASP A 39 3.78 -4.35 8.98
C ASP A 39 4.33 -5.35 10.00
N ARG A 40 5.03 -6.40 9.57
CA ARG A 40 5.59 -7.42 10.46
C ARG A 40 6.81 -6.93 11.22
N ILE A 41 7.71 -6.22 10.54
CA ILE A 41 8.89 -5.64 11.19
C ILE A 41 8.46 -4.49 12.11
N GLU A 42 7.51 -3.70 11.68
CA GLU A 42 6.87 -2.67 12.48
C GLU A 42 6.26 -3.26 13.75
N SER A 43 5.40 -4.28 13.63
CA SER A 43 4.78 -4.96 14.75
C SER A 43 5.81 -5.54 15.72
N LEU A 44 6.84 -6.20 15.22
CA LEU A 44 7.92 -6.76 16.07
C LEU A 44 8.58 -5.66 16.92
N TYR A 45 8.89 -4.51 16.31
CA TYR A 45 9.47 -3.39 17.04
C TYR A 45 8.49 -2.83 18.09
N LEU A 46 7.24 -2.58 17.70
CA LEU A 46 6.24 -1.91 18.52
C LEU A 46 5.74 -2.76 19.70
N THR A 47 5.81 -4.09 19.60
CA THR A 47 5.35 -5.00 20.66
C THR A 47 6.47 -5.47 21.57
N THR A 48 7.70 -5.55 21.07
CA THR A 48 8.84 -6.11 21.83
C THR A 48 9.93 -5.10 22.15
N GLY A 49 9.98 -3.96 21.45
CA GLY A 49 11.09 -3.00 21.50
C GLY A 49 12.38 -3.54 20.85
N ASP A 50 12.30 -4.57 19.98
CA ASP A 50 13.46 -5.21 19.37
C ASP A 50 14.26 -4.20 18.54
N PHE A 51 15.47 -3.91 18.98
CA PHE A 51 16.33 -2.95 18.32
C PHE A 51 16.78 -3.40 16.92
N SER A 52 16.85 -4.70 16.66
CA SER A 52 17.17 -5.24 15.33
C SER A 52 16.05 -4.98 14.34
N ALA A 53 14.79 -5.09 14.76
CA ALA A 53 13.62 -4.71 13.96
C ALA A 53 13.64 -3.21 13.62
N LEU A 54 13.92 -2.34 14.60
CA LEU A 54 14.08 -0.91 14.36
C LEU A 54 15.19 -0.60 13.36
N GLN A 55 16.33 -1.27 13.47
CA GLN A 55 17.44 -1.12 12.54
C GLN A 55 17.03 -1.53 11.13
N GLN A 56 16.29 -2.64 11.00
CA GLN A 56 15.76 -3.11 9.72
C GLN A 56 14.72 -2.14 9.12
N MET A 57 13.84 -1.57 9.94
CA MET A 57 12.91 -0.51 9.50
C MET A 57 13.69 0.67 8.90
N LYS A 58 14.76 1.13 9.56
CA LYS A 58 15.55 2.29 9.12
C LYS A 58 16.41 2.02 7.89
N THR A 59 16.95 0.83 7.73
CA THR A 59 17.91 0.50 6.66
C THR A 59 17.26 -0.21 5.47
N GLY A 60 16.32 -1.12 5.73
CA GLY A 60 15.62 -1.88 4.70
C GLY A 60 14.37 -1.18 4.16
N TYR A 61 13.72 -0.35 5.01
CA TYR A 61 12.45 0.33 4.69
C TYR A 61 12.49 1.83 5.01
N PRO A 62 13.51 2.58 4.56
CA PRO A 62 13.70 3.98 4.98
C PRO A 62 12.56 4.90 4.54
N GLN A 63 12.00 4.68 3.36
CA GLN A 63 10.90 5.51 2.83
C GLN A 63 9.57 5.18 3.51
N GLN A 64 9.28 3.91 3.73
CA GLN A 64 8.09 3.43 4.46
C GLN A 64 8.11 3.94 5.90
N THR A 65 9.26 3.81 6.59
CA THR A 65 9.44 4.29 7.96
C THR A 65 9.27 5.81 8.06
N ARG A 66 9.81 6.56 7.09
CA ARG A 66 9.62 8.01 7.02
C ARG A 66 8.15 8.36 6.83
N ALA A 67 7.48 7.78 5.83
CA ALA A 67 6.07 8.03 5.55
C ALA A 67 5.18 7.69 6.76
N LEU A 68 5.45 6.58 7.44
CA LEU A 68 4.72 6.23 8.66
C LEU A 68 4.88 7.29 9.74
N ILE A 69 6.10 7.70 10.07
CA ILE A 69 6.39 8.63 11.17
C ILE A 69 5.93 10.06 10.86
N GLU A 70 6.25 10.56 9.67
CA GLU A 70 6.07 11.98 9.32
C GLU A 70 4.69 12.28 8.73
N ASP A 71 4.15 11.40 7.88
CA ASP A 71 2.93 11.66 7.12
C ASP A 71 1.69 11.00 7.73
N VAL A 72 1.83 9.80 8.31
CA VAL A 72 0.72 9.02 8.86
C VAL A 72 0.54 9.33 10.35
N LEU A 73 1.52 9.00 11.18
CA LEU A 73 1.42 9.18 12.63
C LEU A 73 1.67 10.63 13.07
N LYS A 74 2.45 11.38 12.30
CA LYS A 74 2.79 12.81 12.56
C LYS A 74 3.39 13.04 13.92
N ILE A 75 4.22 12.10 14.39
CA ILE A 75 4.85 12.12 15.73
C ILE A 75 6.21 12.84 15.75
N GLY A 76 6.71 13.24 14.60
CA GLY A 76 7.97 14.00 14.47
C GLY A 76 8.63 13.75 13.12
N GLU A 77 9.92 14.09 13.02
CA GLU A 77 10.75 13.80 11.84
C GLU A 77 11.54 12.51 12.07
N VAL A 78 11.74 11.71 11.04
CA VAL A 78 12.46 10.41 11.13
C VAL A 78 13.90 10.57 11.64
N ASN A 79 14.51 11.74 11.45
CA ASN A 79 15.87 12.05 11.91
C ASN A 79 15.91 12.69 13.31
N ASP A 80 14.78 12.91 13.98
CA ASP A 80 14.75 13.40 15.34
C ASP A 80 15.47 12.39 16.27
N PRO A 81 16.44 12.83 17.10
CA PRO A 81 17.15 11.96 18.05
C PRO A 81 16.21 11.19 18.99
N GLU A 82 15.06 11.78 19.33
CA GLU A 82 14.07 11.19 20.24
C GLU A 82 12.99 10.37 19.51
N ILE A 83 13.03 10.28 18.18
CA ILE A 83 11.94 9.68 17.41
C ILE A 83 11.66 8.23 17.80
N ASN A 84 12.69 7.48 18.16
CA ASN A 84 12.53 6.07 18.54
C ASN A 84 11.69 5.95 19.83
N SER A 85 11.96 6.82 20.82
CA SER A 85 11.19 6.85 22.07
C SER A 85 9.77 7.33 21.80
N LYS A 86 9.58 8.39 21.02
CA LYS A 86 8.26 8.90 20.63
C LYS A 86 7.43 7.83 19.90
N PHE A 87 8.06 7.05 19.03
CA PHE A 87 7.40 6.01 18.28
C PHE A 87 6.95 4.86 19.18
N LEU A 88 7.81 4.39 20.09
CA LEU A 88 7.43 3.40 21.10
C LEU A 88 6.36 3.92 22.04
N ASP A 89 6.52 5.14 22.57
CA ASP A 89 5.56 5.74 23.50
C ASP A 89 4.18 5.89 22.87
N PHE A 90 4.11 6.25 21.57
CA PHE A 90 2.86 6.34 20.82
C PHE A 90 2.09 5.01 20.81
N TYR A 91 2.80 3.88 20.63
CA TYR A 91 2.19 2.55 20.59
C TYR A 91 2.11 1.84 21.94
N GLN A 92 2.54 2.45 23.05
CA GLN A 92 2.34 1.88 24.39
C GLN A 92 0.88 1.88 24.85
N ASP A 93 0.01 2.61 24.18
CA ASP A 93 -1.43 2.57 24.43
C ASP A 93 -1.97 1.14 24.25
N THR A 94 -2.67 0.63 25.26
CA THR A 94 -3.21 -0.73 25.27
C THR A 94 -4.20 -0.99 24.13
N ILE A 95 -4.89 0.06 23.66
CA ILE A 95 -5.83 -0.01 22.54
C ILE A 95 -5.03 -0.25 21.23
N LEU A 96 -3.93 0.48 21.05
CA LEU A 96 -3.06 0.30 19.89
C LEU A 96 -2.34 -1.04 19.91
N GLN A 97 -1.92 -1.52 21.09
CA GLN A 97 -1.36 -2.88 21.22
C GLN A 97 -2.38 -3.95 20.82
N ALA A 98 -3.64 -3.83 21.23
CA ALA A 98 -4.71 -4.73 20.82
C ALA A 98 -5.01 -4.63 19.31
N LEU A 99 -4.88 -3.43 18.71
CA LEU A 99 -5.01 -3.21 17.28
C LEU A 99 -3.91 -3.97 16.51
N ILE A 100 -2.65 -3.85 16.92
CA ILE A 100 -1.52 -4.59 16.32
C ILE A 100 -1.79 -6.08 16.32
N MET A 101 -2.17 -6.66 17.47
CA MET A 101 -2.49 -8.08 17.59
C MET A 101 -3.64 -8.50 16.66
N SER A 102 -4.67 -7.66 16.52
CA SER A 102 -5.79 -7.93 15.61
C SER A 102 -5.34 -7.95 14.14
N VAL A 103 -4.45 -7.03 13.75
CA VAL A 103 -3.86 -6.98 12.40
C VAL A 103 -3.00 -8.23 12.14
N GLU A 104 -2.15 -8.62 13.08
CA GLU A 104 -1.32 -9.82 12.95
C GLU A 104 -2.16 -11.08 12.74
N GLN A 105 -3.26 -11.20 13.49
CA GLN A 105 -4.15 -12.35 13.39
C GLN A 105 -4.91 -12.37 12.06
N GLU A 106 -5.56 -11.26 11.69
CA GLU A 106 -6.40 -11.17 10.49
C GLU A 106 -5.57 -11.28 9.21
N PHE A 107 -4.39 -10.66 9.19
CA PHE A 107 -3.51 -10.58 8.02
C PHE A 107 -2.26 -11.47 8.15
N ALA A 108 -2.34 -12.57 8.90
CA ALA A 108 -1.28 -13.58 8.97
C ALA A 108 -0.92 -14.10 7.58
N ASN A 109 -1.88 -14.22 6.69
CA ASN A 109 -1.72 -14.52 5.26
C ASN A 109 -2.48 -13.50 4.43
N ILE A 110 -1.84 -12.99 3.35
CA ILE A 110 -2.42 -12.05 2.38
C ILE A 110 -2.27 -12.52 0.93
N ASP A 111 -2.18 -13.83 0.69
CA ASP A 111 -1.99 -14.38 -0.65
C ASP A 111 -3.15 -14.08 -1.58
N ASP A 112 -4.36 -14.00 -1.06
CA ASP A 112 -5.56 -13.56 -1.79
C ASP A 112 -5.44 -12.10 -2.25
N VAL A 113 -4.95 -11.22 -1.38
CA VAL A 113 -4.69 -9.80 -1.70
C VAL A 113 -3.61 -9.70 -2.78
N ASN A 114 -2.50 -10.43 -2.64
CA ASN A 114 -1.43 -10.46 -3.63
C ASN A 114 -1.95 -10.92 -5.01
N LYS A 115 -2.71 -12.02 -5.06
CA LYS A 115 -3.29 -12.55 -6.30
C LYS A 115 -4.26 -11.57 -6.95
N GLU A 116 -5.16 -10.96 -6.17
CA GLU A 116 -6.12 -10.00 -6.71
C GLU A 116 -5.44 -8.70 -7.17
N LEU A 117 -4.42 -8.19 -6.44
CA LEU A 117 -3.62 -7.04 -6.85
C LEU A 117 -2.89 -7.33 -8.16
N GLN A 118 -2.18 -8.45 -8.25
CA GLN A 118 -1.46 -8.84 -9.47
C GLN A 118 -2.40 -8.89 -10.68
N ALA A 119 -3.51 -9.61 -10.56
CA ALA A 119 -4.48 -9.74 -11.64
C ALA A 119 -5.10 -8.39 -12.04
N SER A 120 -5.34 -7.52 -11.06
CA SER A 120 -5.94 -6.21 -11.28
C SER A 120 -4.98 -5.24 -11.93
N PHE A 121 -3.72 -5.20 -11.50
CA PHE A 121 -2.69 -4.37 -12.13
C PHE A 121 -2.35 -4.86 -13.54
N GLN A 122 -2.32 -6.17 -13.80
CA GLN A 122 -2.16 -6.70 -15.14
C GLN A 122 -3.27 -6.21 -16.09
N ARG A 123 -4.55 -6.28 -15.65
CA ARG A 123 -5.66 -5.74 -16.45
C ARG A 123 -5.55 -4.23 -16.64
N LEU A 124 -5.11 -3.51 -15.60
CA LEU A 124 -4.92 -2.07 -15.68
C LEU A 124 -3.84 -1.70 -16.71
N GLN A 125 -2.71 -2.42 -16.73
CA GLN A 125 -1.66 -2.23 -17.74
C GLN A 125 -2.13 -2.59 -19.17
N GLN A 126 -2.99 -3.60 -19.32
CA GLN A 126 -3.60 -3.89 -20.62
C GLN A 126 -4.48 -2.73 -21.12
N MET A 127 -5.20 -2.06 -20.23
CA MET A 127 -6.03 -0.89 -20.56
C MET A 127 -5.24 0.41 -20.71
N MET A 128 -4.08 0.48 -20.07
CA MET A 128 -3.21 1.66 -19.99
C MET A 128 -1.74 1.24 -20.21
N PRO A 129 -1.36 0.92 -21.47
CA PRO A 129 0.00 0.52 -21.80
C PRO A 129 0.99 1.63 -21.40
N GLY A 130 2.04 1.29 -20.68
CA GLY A 130 3.01 2.25 -20.15
C GLY A 130 2.71 2.76 -18.73
N LEU A 131 1.65 2.26 -18.08
CA LEU A 131 1.43 2.52 -16.66
C LEU A 131 2.56 1.87 -15.86
N GLU A 132 3.32 2.68 -15.12
CA GLU A 132 4.29 2.20 -14.14
C GLU A 132 3.55 1.61 -12.94
N LEU A 133 3.99 0.47 -12.43
CA LEU A 133 3.38 -0.11 -11.23
C LEU A 133 4.11 0.39 -9.99
N PRO A 134 3.37 0.73 -8.92
CA PRO A 134 3.98 1.13 -7.66
C PRO A 134 4.54 -0.09 -6.91
N GLN A 135 5.54 0.13 -6.08
CA GLN A 135 5.86 -0.82 -5.02
C GLN A 135 4.75 -0.77 -3.97
N VAL A 136 4.25 -1.93 -3.54
CA VAL A 136 3.18 -1.98 -2.54
C VAL A 136 3.69 -2.60 -1.26
N TYR A 137 3.40 -1.97 -0.13
CA TYR A 137 3.78 -2.45 1.19
C TYR A 137 2.60 -2.37 2.16
N ALA A 138 2.60 -3.22 3.18
CA ALA A 138 1.64 -3.21 4.27
C ALA A 138 2.26 -2.53 5.50
N GLN A 139 1.44 -1.78 6.26
CA GLN A 139 1.80 -1.13 7.51
C GLN A 139 0.63 -1.12 8.50
N ILE A 140 0.86 -0.62 9.72
CA ILE A 140 -0.15 -0.37 10.76
C ILE A 140 -0.20 1.14 11.00
N GLY A 141 -1.25 1.79 10.50
CA GLY A 141 -1.35 3.26 10.43
C GLY A 141 -2.12 3.91 11.58
N SER A 142 -2.40 3.21 12.68
CA SER A 142 -3.17 3.73 13.82
C SER A 142 -4.52 4.36 13.43
N LEU A 143 -5.22 3.77 12.48
CA LEU A 143 -6.53 4.16 11.97
C LEU A 143 -6.60 5.54 11.28
N ASP A 144 -5.47 6.15 10.94
CA ASP A 144 -5.49 7.47 10.27
C ASP A 144 -5.84 7.33 8.77
N GLN A 145 -4.94 6.83 7.94
CA GLN A 145 -5.12 6.71 6.49
C GLN A 145 -5.22 5.24 6.06
N SER A 146 -6.08 4.94 5.10
CA SER A 146 -6.23 3.57 4.57
C SER A 146 -5.16 3.22 3.54
N ILE A 147 -4.87 4.15 2.62
CA ILE A 147 -3.85 4.00 1.57
C ILE A 147 -2.98 5.24 1.53
N ILE A 148 -1.68 5.04 1.51
CA ILE A 148 -0.66 6.09 1.36
C ILE A 148 -0.13 6.01 -0.07
N VAL A 149 -0.14 7.15 -0.79
CA VAL A 149 0.35 7.23 -2.17
C VAL A 149 1.48 8.25 -2.24
N GLY A 150 2.63 7.82 -2.69
CA GLY A 150 3.75 8.74 -2.90
C GLY A 150 5.04 8.04 -3.34
N ASN A 151 5.91 8.77 -4.00
CA ASN A 151 7.26 8.30 -4.37
C ASN A 151 7.31 6.94 -5.09
N GLY A 152 6.33 6.64 -5.94
CA GLY A 152 6.25 5.34 -6.62
C GLY A 152 5.81 4.18 -5.72
N MET A 153 5.31 4.47 -4.52
CA MET A 153 4.87 3.47 -3.54
C MET A 153 3.39 3.62 -3.18
N LEU A 154 2.79 2.50 -2.76
CA LEU A 154 1.49 2.42 -2.11
C LEU A 154 1.64 1.72 -0.76
N GLY A 155 1.33 2.42 0.32
CA GLY A 155 1.23 1.84 1.65
C GLY A 155 -0.21 1.44 1.96
N ILE A 156 -0.41 0.23 2.45
CA ILE A 156 -1.71 -0.30 2.90
C ILE A 156 -1.72 -0.31 4.42
N SER A 157 -2.53 0.54 5.06
CA SER A 157 -2.75 0.46 6.51
C SER A 157 -3.75 -0.65 6.81
N LEU A 158 -3.24 -1.84 7.15
CA LEU A 158 -4.05 -3.04 7.36
C LEU A 158 -5.09 -2.89 8.48
N ASP A 159 -4.78 -2.06 9.46
CA ASP A 159 -5.66 -1.69 10.56
C ASP A 159 -6.97 -1.00 10.13
N LYS A 160 -7.06 -0.55 8.88
CA LYS A 160 -8.30 0.01 8.29
C LYS A 160 -9.23 -1.04 7.68
N TYR A 161 -8.87 -2.33 7.71
CA TYR A 161 -9.60 -3.39 6.99
C TYR A 161 -9.94 -4.61 7.86
N LEU A 162 -10.07 -4.42 9.17
CA LEU A 162 -10.35 -5.48 10.16
C LEU A 162 -11.82 -5.96 10.18
N GLY A 163 -12.68 -5.35 9.36
CA GLY A 163 -14.10 -5.72 9.26
C GLY A 163 -15.06 -4.67 9.80
N THR A 164 -16.29 -4.67 9.27
CA THR A 164 -17.32 -3.66 9.55
C THR A 164 -17.58 -3.44 11.04
N ASP A 165 -17.55 -4.52 11.81
CA ASP A 165 -17.94 -4.55 13.22
C ASP A 165 -16.73 -4.57 14.17
N TYR A 166 -15.53 -4.25 13.67
CA TYR A 166 -14.36 -4.16 14.52
C TYR A 166 -14.58 -3.13 15.62
N PRO A 167 -14.35 -3.48 16.92
CA PRO A 167 -14.82 -2.68 18.05
C PRO A 167 -14.35 -1.22 18.04
N LEU A 168 -13.11 -0.95 17.58
CA LEU A 168 -12.60 0.42 17.52
C LEU A 168 -13.34 1.27 16.48
N TYR A 169 -13.82 0.67 15.37
CA TYR A 169 -14.56 1.41 14.35
C TYR A 169 -15.96 1.84 14.83
N LEU A 170 -16.47 1.19 15.87
CA LEU A 170 -17.80 1.49 16.45
C LEU A 170 -17.73 2.61 17.49
N ARG A 171 -16.54 3.00 17.93
CA ARG A 171 -16.37 4.07 18.93
C ARG A 171 -16.69 5.44 18.33
N GLU A 172 -17.38 6.26 19.10
CA GLU A 172 -17.81 7.61 18.68
C GLU A 172 -16.62 8.55 18.42
N ASP A 173 -15.53 8.39 19.17
CA ASP A 173 -14.32 9.20 19.04
C ASP A 173 -13.61 9.04 17.68
N TYR A 174 -13.78 7.92 16.98
CA TYR A 174 -13.30 7.75 15.60
C TYR A 174 -14.25 8.29 14.54
N GLY A 175 -15.53 8.47 14.85
CA GLY A 175 -16.52 9.13 14.00
C GLY A 175 -16.84 8.44 12.67
N TYR A 176 -16.55 7.13 12.52
CA TYR A 176 -16.85 6.40 11.28
C TYR A 176 -18.34 6.18 11.11
N THR A 177 -18.87 6.61 9.98
CA THR A 177 -20.23 6.30 9.57
C THR A 177 -20.37 4.81 9.20
N GLU A 178 -21.60 4.26 9.26
CA GLU A 178 -21.87 2.88 8.80
C GLU A 178 -21.39 2.64 7.37
N LYS A 179 -21.58 3.61 6.48
CA LYS A 179 -21.10 3.54 5.10
C LYS A 179 -19.59 3.43 5.00
N GLN A 180 -18.84 4.17 5.83
CA GLN A 180 -17.38 4.06 5.86
C GLN A 180 -16.97 2.69 6.39
N ARG A 181 -17.55 2.25 7.52
CA ARG A 181 -17.25 0.94 8.09
C ARG A 181 -17.53 -0.23 7.13
N SER A 182 -18.61 -0.15 6.33
CA SER A 182 -18.91 -1.19 5.33
C SER A 182 -17.82 -1.35 4.26
N MET A 183 -16.96 -0.36 4.09
CA MET A 183 -15.81 -0.42 3.19
C MET A 183 -14.49 -0.77 3.93
N MET A 184 -14.49 -0.78 5.27
CA MET A 184 -13.30 -1.10 6.08
C MET A 184 -13.18 -2.62 6.27
N THR A 185 -13.19 -3.36 5.16
CA THR A 185 -13.11 -4.82 5.13
C THR A 185 -12.09 -5.28 4.11
N ARG A 186 -11.52 -6.45 4.32
CA ARG A 186 -10.45 -7.04 3.49
C ARG A 186 -10.72 -6.95 1.97
N GLN A 187 -11.98 -7.13 1.55
CA GLN A 187 -12.36 -7.06 0.13
C GLN A 187 -12.18 -5.68 -0.53
N TYR A 188 -11.99 -4.61 0.27
CA TYR A 188 -11.77 -3.26 -0.23
C TYR A 188 -10.29 -2.88 -0.32
N ILE A 189 -9.35 -3.69 0.17
CA ILE A 189 -7.91 -3.41 0.08
C ILE A 189 -7.50 -3.16 -1.38
N VAL A 190 -7.77 -4.11 -2.26
CA VAL A 190 -7.36 -4.01 -3.68
C VAL A 190 -8.09 -2.90 -4.42
N PRO A 191 -9.43 -2.75 -4.29
CA PRO A 191 -10.15 -1.60 -4.85
C PRO A 191 -9.60 -0.25 -4.42
N ASP A 192 -9.27 -0.09 -3.14
CA ASP A 192 -8.73 1.15 -2.60
C ASP A 192 -7.31 1.40 -3.12
N CYS A 193 -6.43 0.38 -3.16
CA CYS A 193 -5.10 0.50 -3.75
C CYS A 193 -5.16 1.07 -5.18
N ILE A 194 -5.98 0.47 -6.05
CA ILE A 194 -6.11 0.92 -7.44
C ILE A 194 -6.76 2.30 -7.49
N GLY A 195 -7.82 2.52 -6.71
CA GLY A 195 -8.56 3.78 -6.69
C GLY A 195 -7.70 4.96 -6.25
N PHE A 196 -6.97 4.84 -5.14
CA PHE A 196 -6.09 5.88 -4.64
C PHE A 196 -4.86 6.08 -5.53
N TYR A 197 -4.31 5.00 -6.11
CA TYR A 197 -3.22 5.09 -7.08
C TYR A 197 -3.66 5.92 -8.30
N LEU A 198 -4.81 5.62 -8.88
CA LEU A 198 -5.35 6.37 -10.01
C LEU A 198 -5.69 7.83 -9.65
N LEU A 199 -6.20 8.10 -8.44
CA LEU A 199 -6.42 9.46 -7.96
C LEU A 199 -5.11 10.25 -7.77
N GLY A 200 -4.03 9.59 -7.40
CA GLY A 200 -2.70 10.18 -7.33
C GLY A 200 -2.15 10.55 -8.71
N LEU A 201 -2.35 9.68 -9.72
CA LEU A 201 -1.92 9.92 -11.10
C LEU A 201 -2.83 10.92 -11.85
N TYR A 202 -4.11 10.90 -11.55
CA TYR A 202 -5.14 11.74 -12.21
C TYR A 202 -5.93 12.51 -11.15
N PRO A 203 -5.30 13.48 -10.46
CA PRO A 203 -5.96 14.24 -9.40
C PRO A 203 -7.09 15.12 -9.94
N MET A 204 -7.98 15.51 -9.06
CA MET A 204 -9.00 16.52 -9.40
C MET A 204 -8.32 17.84 -9.78
N PRO A 205 -8.84 18.58 -10.79
CA PRO A 205 -8.35 19.91 -11.12
C PRO A 205 -8.41 20.85 -9.92
N THR A 206 -7.33 21.60 -9.70
CA THR A 206 -7.21 22.59 -8.62
C THR A 206 -7.26 24.03 -9.12
N ASP A 207 -7.17 24.22 -10.43
CA ASP A 207 -7.20 25.51 -11.13
C ASP A 207 -8.56 26.21 -11.10
N ARG A 208 -9.62 25.48 -10.75
CA ARG A 208 -10.99 25.97 -10.62
C ARG A 208 -11.76 25.24 -9.52
N LYS A 209 -12.80 25.90 -9.01
CA LYS A 209 -13.73 25.27 -8.05
C LYS A 209 -14.67 24.30 -8.78
N LEU A 210 -14.60 23.02 -8.43
CA LEU A 210 -15.52 21.99 -8.91
C LEU A 210 -16.84 22.02 -8.14
N SER A 211 -17.94 21.84 -8.85
CA SER A 211 -19.24 21.52 -8.24
C SER A 211 -19.21 20.12 -7.62
N GLN A 212 -20.16 19.82 -6.72
CA GLN A 212 -20.25 18.47 -6.12
C GLN A 212 -20.40 17.38 -7.20
N VAL A 213 -21.25 17.63 -8.20
CA VAL A 213 -21.49 16.67 -9.30
C VAL A 213 -20.22 16.41 -10.12
N GLU A 214 -19.37 17.43 -10.33
CA GLU A 214 -18.10 17.25 -11.05
C GLU A 214 -17.11 16.43 -10.23
N ARG A 215 -17.02 16.68 -8.92
CA ARG A 215 -16.22 15.85 -8.01
C ARG A 215 -16.69 14.40 -8.02
N ASP A 216 -17.99 14.19 -7.87
CA ASP A 216 -18.58 12.84 -7.85
C ASP A 216 -18.37 12.12 -9.20
N LEU A 217 -18.42 12.86 -10.32
CA LEU A 217 -18.17 12.29 -11.64
C LEU A 217 -16.69 11.96 -11.84
N HIS A 218 -15.78 12.77 -11.28
CA HIS A 218 -14.35 12.44 -11.27
C HIS A 218 -14.10 11.13 -10.52
N ILE A 219 -14.64 10.99 -9.31
CA ILE A 219 -14.58 9.73 -8.55
C ILE A 219 -15.27 8.61 -9.34
N GLY A 220 -16.39 8.87 -10.00
CA GLY A 220 -17.09 7.91 -10.85
C GLY A 220 -16.25 7.37 -12.00
N LYS A 221 -15.38 8.20 -12.62
CA LYS A 221 -14.41 7.75 -13.63
C LYS A 221 -13.45 6.73 -13.02
N VAL A 222 -12.83 7.08 -11.89
CA VAL A 222 -11.88 6.20 -11.20
C VAL A 222 -12.57 4.89 -10.80
N GLN A 223 -13.73 4.96 -10.15
CA GLN A 223 -14.50 3.78 -9.74
C GLN A 223 -14.88 2.87 -10.92
N TRP A 224 -15.20 3.45 -12.09
CA TRP A 224 -15.46 2.66 -13.28
C TRP A 224 -14.20 1.91 -13.75
N VAL A 225 -13.04 2.58 -13.75
CA VAL A 225 -11.75 1.93 -14.09
C VAL A 225 -11.39 0.86 -13.09
N VAL A 226 -11.59 1.09 -11.78
CA VAL A 226 -11.40 0.07 -10.73
C VAL A 226 -12.25 -1.16 -11.01
N ASN A 227 -13.55 -0.99 -11.36
CA ASN A 227 -14.41 -2.13 -11.73
C ASN A 227 -13.84 -2.94 -12.91
N GLN A 228 -13.27 -2.25 -13.94
CA GLN A 228 -12.64 -2.92 -15.07
C GLN A 228 -11.39 -3.69 -14.64
N ALA A 229 -10.53 -3.07 -13.81
CA ALA A 229 -9.32 -3.68 -13.29
C ALA A 229 -9.63 -4.91 -12.41
N LEU A 230 -10.64 -4.84 -11.56
CA LEU A 230 -11.09 -5.98 -10.74
C LEU A 230 -11.74 -7.11 -11.58
N GLY A 231 -12.22 -6.81 -12.79
CA GLY A 231 -13.02 -7.75 -13.59
C GLY A 231 -14.41 -8.03 -13.00
N ARG A 232 -14.85 -7.22 -12.04
CA ARG A 232 -16.17 -7.32 -11.39
C ARG A 232 -16.74 -5.94 -11.06
N ARG A 233 -18.06 -5.83 -10.96
CA ARG A 233 -18.73 -4.59 -10.60
C ARG A 233 -18.84 -4.47 -9.07
N LEU A 234 -17.91 -3.76 -8.45
CA LEU A 234 -17.96 -3.40 -7.03
C LEU A 234 -18.69 -2.07 -6.83
N PHE A 235 -18.31 -1.05 -7.60
CA PHE A 235 -18.94 0.27 -7.54
C PHE A 235 -20.08 0.37 -8.55
N ASN A 236 -21.31 0.61 -8.05
CA ASN A 236 -22.51 0.74 -8.87
C ASN A 236 -23.26 2.04 -8.54
N THR A 237 -22.56 3.17 -8.65
CA THR A 237 -23.14 4.50 -8.42
C THR A 237 -23.80 5.05 -9.68
N VAL A 238 -24.59 6.12 -9.55
CA VAL A 238 -25.11 6.85 -10.72
C VAL A 238 -23.96 7.31 -11.62
N PHE A 239 -22.86 7.75 -11.00
CA PHE A 239 -21.71 8.29 -11.73
C PHE A 239 -20.92 7.21 -12.47
N THR A 240 -20.70 6.03 -11.87
CA THR A 240 -20.06 4.91 -12.58
C THR A 240 -20.90 4.44 -13.78
N ARG A 241 -22.24 4.41 -13.64
CA ARG A 241 -23.14 4.07 -14.76
C ARG A 241 -23.14 5.16 -15.86
N THR A 242 -22.98 6.42 -15.48
CA THR A 242 -22.85 7.52 -16.46
C THR A 242 -21.57 7.39 -17.26
N VAL A 243 -20.44 7.10 -16.59
CA VAL A 243 -19.16 6.84 -17.26
C VAL A 243 -19.26 5.60 -18.17
N GLU A 244 -19.88 4.53 -17.70
CA GLU A 244 -20.07 3.32 -18.51
C GLU A 244 -20.86 3.62 -19.81
N ARG A 245 -21.93 4.43 -19.71
CA ARG A 245 -22.70 4.86 -20.90
C ARG A 245 -21.88 5.71 -21.85
N TYR A 246 -21.07 6.64 -21.30
CA TYR A 246 -20.17 7.47 -22.09
C TYR A 246 -19.16 6.59 -22.86
N MET A 247 -18.48 5.68 -22.20
CA MET A 247 -17.49 4.80 -22.82
C MET A 247 -18.11 3.88 -23.90
N LYS A 248 -19.32 3.38 -23.68
CA LYS A 248 -20.07 2.62 -24.70
C LYS A 248 -20.41 3.43 -25.95
N LYS A 249 -20.68 4.73 -25.80
CA LYS A 249 -20.95 5.64 -26.92
C LYS A 249 -19.69 6.12 -27.63
N HIS A 250 -18.54 6.07 -26.97
CA HIS A 250 -17.25 6.56 -27.47
C HIS A 250 -16.19 5.45 -27.42
N PRO A 251 -16.32 4.39 -28.23
CA PRO A 251 -15.45 3.20 -28.14
C PRO A 251 -13.98 3.46 -28.53
N THR A 252 -13.69 4.60 -29.12
CA THR A 252 -12.31 5.02 -29.47
C THR A 252 -11.60 5.78 -28.33
N VAL A 253 -12.32 6.17 -27.27
CA VAL A 253 -11.74 6.85 -26.13
C VAL A 253 -11.03 5.82 -25.25
N SER A 254 -9.73 6.01 -25.03
CA SER A 254 -8.96 5.15 -24.12
C SER A 254 -9.27 5.44 -22.66
N VAL A 255 -8.93 4.49 -21.77
CA VAL A 255 -9.06 4.68 -20.31
C VAL A 255 -8.25 5.87 -19.83
N GLU A 256 -7.05 6.06 -20.35
CA GLU A 256 -6.20 7.20 -20.01
C GLU A 256 -6.83 8.52 -20.46
N GLN A 257 -7.39 8.59 -21.67
CA GLN A 257 -8.11 9.77 -22.15
C GLN A 257 -9.34 10.08 -21.29
N LEU A 258 -10.09 9.06 -20.86
CA LEU A 258 -11.21 9.23 -19.92
C LEU A 258 -10.73 9.85 -18.60
N LEU A 259 -9.66 9.33 -18.00
CA LEU A 259 -9.15 9.82 -16.71
C LEU A 259 -8.62 11.25 -16.81
N LYS A 260 -7.94 11.60 -17.91
CA LYS A 260 -7.44 12.95 -18.20
C LYS A 260 -8.54 13.95 -18.57
N ASN A 261 -9.73 13.49 -18.99
CA ASN A 261 -10.81 14.39 -19.40
C ASN A 261 -11.43 15.13 -18.21
N ASN A 262 -11.14 16.42 -18.09
CA ASN A 262 -11.68 17.32 -17.07
C ASN A 262 -12.89 18.14 -17.56
N ASN A 263 -13.37 17.90 -18.79
CA ASN A 263 -14.65 18.43 -19.26
C ASN A 263 -15.80 17.47 -18.87
N TYR A 264 -16.26 17.61 -17.65
CA TYR A 264 -17.31 16.74 -17.09
C TYR A 264 -18.68 16.90 -17.78
N LYS A 265 -18.87 17.96 -18.60
CA LYS A 265 -20.10 18.13 -19.39
C LYS A 265 -20.21 17.11 -20.50
N ASP A 266 -19.09 16.71 -21.08
CA ASP A 266 -19.06 15.73 -22.17
C ASP A 266 -19.39 14.31 -21.70
N ILE A 267 -19.18 14.01 -20.42
CA ILE A 267 -19.37 12.69 -19.83
C ILE A 267 -20.80 12.48 -19.31
N ARG A 268 -21.60 13.54 -19.18
CA ARG A 268 -22.97 13.48 -18.65
C ARG A 268 -24.00 12.86 -19.56
#